data_c1bb5c9ab844f433f9d47fa8766da556
#
_entry.id   c1bb5c9ab844f433f9d47fa8766da556
#
_cell.length_a   1.000
_cell.length_b   1.000
_cell.length_c   1.000
_cell.angle_alpha   90.00
_cell.angle_beta   90.00
_cell.angle_gamma   90.00
#
_symmetry.space_group_name_H-M   'P 1'
#
loop_
_entity.id
_entity.type
_entity.pdbx_description
1 polymer ?
#
loop_
_entity_poly.entity_id
_entity_poly.type
_entity_poly.pdbx_seq_one_letter_code
_entity_poly.pdbx_strand_id
1 'polypeptide(L)'
;MAEVTVTQSGEVKVERVVTAIDCGNTVNPRTIAEQVESSVIYGLSAALWGRSDIENGQVVQQNFDRNRVVKMVEATAVETHFSLSGGEHWGGIGEPALPPTAPAVVNAIYKITGRRIRALPIAQHDLRWS
;
A
#
# COMPACT_ATOMS: atom_id res chain seq x y z
N MET A 1 -0.96 9.89 -1.61
CA MET A 1 -2.42 9.98 -1.87
C MET A 1 -2.87 8.69 -2.53
N ALA A 2 -4.07 8.17 -2.20
CA ALA A 2 -4.62 7.00 -2.87
C ALA A 2 -6.01 7.30 -3.44
N GLU A 3 -6.31 6.76 -4.60
CA GLU A 3 -7.63 6.74 -5.22
C GLU A 3 -8.16 5.32 -5.15
N VAL A 4 -9.36 5.15 -4.60
CA VAL A 4 -9.98 3.85 -4.41
C VAL A 4 -11.40 3.85 -4.91
N THR A 5 -11.85 2.68 -5.37
CA THR A 5 -13.26 2.37 -5.60
C THR A 5 -13.72 1.39 -4.52
N VAL A 6 -14.88 1.65 -3.93
CA VAL A 6 -15.53 0.70 -3.02
C VAL A 6 -16.91 0.42 -3.58
N THR A 7 -17.17 -0.83 -3.94
CA THR A 7 -18.49 -1.23 -4.45
C THR A 7 -19.52 -1.30 -3.32
N GLN A 8 -20.81 -1.29 -3.64
CA GLN A 8 -21.87 -1.49 -2.65
C GLN A 8 -21.74 -2.82 -1.91
N SER A 9 -21.18 -3.85 -2.55
CA SER A 9 -20.86 -5.14 -1.93
C SER A 9 -19.66 -5.09 -0.96
N GLY A 10 -18.95 -3.96 -0.90
CA GLY A 10 -17.80 -3.76 0.00
C GLY A 10 -16.45 -4.19 -0.59
N GLU A 11 -16.40 -4.49 -1.89
CA GLU A 11 -15.12 -4.78 -2.56
C GLU A 11 -14.32 -3.51 -2.76
N VAL A 12 -13.05 -3.55 -2.38
CA VAL A 12 -12.11 -2.43 -2.49
C VAL A 12 -11.17 -2.68 -3.67
N LYS A 13 -11.06 -1.69 -4.54
CA LYS A 13 -10.04 -1.61 -5.59
C LYS A 13 -9.24 -0.34 -5.41
N VAL A 14 -7.93 -0.45 -5.38
CA VAL A 14 -7.01 0.70 -5.40
C VAL A 14 -6.68 1.00 -6.85
N GLU A 15 -7.16 2.14 -7.33
CA GLU A 15 -7.03 2.51 -8.75
C GLU A 15 -5.67 3.15 -9.03
N ARG A 16 -5.25 4.06 -8.14
CA ARG A 16 -4.00 4.81 -8.29
C ARG A 16 -3.43 5.22 -6.94
N VAL A 17 -2.10 5.23 -6.85
CA VAL A 17 -1.36 5.82 -5.73
C VAL A 17 -0.41 6.88 -6.26
N VAL A 18 -0.51 8.09 -5.74
CA VAL A 18 0.39 9.20 -6.05
C VAL A 18 1.30 9.44 -4.86
N THR A 19 2.61 9.38 -5.10
CA THR A 19 3.66 9.53 -4.10
C THR A 19 4.53 10.72 -4.43
N ALA A 20 4.80 11.58 -3.46
CA ALA A 20 5.86 12.58 -3.51
C ALA A 20 7.01 12.10 -2.63
N ILE A 21 8.23 12.18 -3.15
CA ILE A 21 9.42 11.71 -2.44
C ILE A 21 10.52 12.74 -2.43
N ASP A 22 11.14 12.90 -1.26
CA ASP A 22 12.39 13.60 -1.07
C ASP A 22 13.45 12.63 -0.53
N CYS A 23 14.43 12.32 -1.34
CA CYS A 23 15.60 11.51 -0.95
C CYS A 23 16.91 12.35 -0.97
N GLY A 24 16.78 13.68 -0.93
CA GLY A 24 17.90 14.61 -1.02
C GLY A 24 18.38 14.74 -2.45
N ASN A 25 19.17 13.79 -2.92
CA ASN A 25 19.71 13.74 -4.29
C ASN A 25 19.32 12.44 -5.00
N THR A 26 19.48 12.43 -6.31
CA THR A 26 19.24 11.23 -7.13
C THR A 26 20.35 11.05 -8.17
N VAL A 27 20.78 9.81 -8.36
CA VAL A 27 21.66 9.41 -9.45
C VAL A 27 20.84 8.89 -10.63
N ASN A 28 19.86 8.04 -10.35
CA ASN A 28 18.98 7.46 -11.35
C ASN A 28 17.51 7.58 -10.91
N PRO A 29 16.77 8.56 -11.42
CA PRO A 29 15.36 8.76 -11.06
C PRO A 29 14.48 7.55 -11.36
N ARG A 30 14.77 6.82 -12.43
CA ARG A 30 14.01 5.64 -12.81
C ARG A 30 14.09 4.55 -11.75
N THR A 31 15.28 4.24 -11.26
CA THR A 31 15.46 3.24 -10.19
C THR A 31 14.75 3.63 -8.91
N ILE A 32 14.73 4.94 -8.58
CA ILE A 32 13.98 5.43 -7.43
C ILE A 32 12.47 5.25 -7.62
N ALA A 33 11.95 5.56 -8.81
CA ALA A 33 10.54 5.36 -9.11
C ALA A 33 10.14 3.87 -9.02
N GLU A 34 10.98 2.96 -9.52
CA GLU A 34 10.79 1.51 -9.43
C GLU A 34 10.78 1.02 -7.96
N GLN A 35 11.63 1.58 -7.09
CA GLN A 35 11.64 1.27 -5.66
C GLN A 35 10.38 1.79 -4.95
N VAL A 36 9.91 2.98 -5.30
CA VAL A 36 8.65 3.53 -4.78
C VAL A 36 7.47 2.67 -5.21
N GLU A 37 7.40 2.27 -6.48
CA GLU A 37 6.36 1.39 -7.00
C GLU A 37 6.34 0.05 -6.27
N SER A 38 7.49 -0.59 -6.12
CA SER A 38 7.65 -1.84 -5.36
C SER A 38 7.18 -1.68 -3.91
N SER A 39 7.57 -0.60 -3.23
CA SER A 39 7.18 -0.30 -1.86
C SER A 39 5.66 -0.15 -1.71
N VAL A 40 5.01 0.53 -2.65
CA VAL A 40 3.55 0.71 -2.68
C VAL A 40 2.85 -0.64 -2.85
N ILE A 41 3.26 -1.45 -3.83
CA ILE A 41 2.65 -2.77 -4.10
C ILE A 41 2.81 -3.71 -2.91
N TYR A 42 3.99 -3.68 -2.26
CA TYR A 42 4.23 -4.45 -1.03
C TYR A 42 3.35 -3.95 0.13
N GLY A 43 3.28 -2.63 0.33
CA GLY A 43 2.41 -2.01 1.32
C GLY A 43 0.92 -2.31 1.10
N LEU A 44 0.46 -2.36 -0.16
CA LEU A 44 -0.91 -2.76 -0.50
C LEU A 44 -1.18 -4.22 -0.15
N SER A 45 -0.25 -5.13 -0.44
CA SER A 45 -0.39 -6.55 -0.07
C SER A 45 -0.58 -6.71 1.43
N ALA A 46 0.25 -6.03 2.24
CA ALA A 46 0.14 -6.01 3.69
C ALA A 46 -1.18 -5.39 4.18
N ALA A 47 -1.56 -4.22 3.63
CA ALA A 47 -2.76 -3.49 4.06
C ALA A 47 -4.06 -4.23 3.71
N LEU A 48 -4.14 -4.84 2.52
CA LEU A 48 -5.37 -5.49 2.05
C LEU A 48 -5.57 -6.86 2.70
N TRP A 49 -4.50 -7.69 2.80
CA TRP A 49 -4.65 -9.11 3.18
C TRP A 49 -3.62 -9.60 4.20
N GLY A 50 -2.56 -8.84 4.47
CA GLY A 50 -1.44 -9.31 5.30
C GLY A 50 -1.88 -9.72 6.69
N ARG A 51 -1.77 -11.04 6.99
CA ARG A 51 -2.11 -11.62 8.28
C ARG A 51 -1.22 -12.82 8.55
N SER A 52 -0.78 -12.95 9.81
CA SER A 52 -0.09 -14.13 10.30
C SER A 52 -0.75 -14.56 11.61
N ASP A 53 -1.40 -15.71 11.60
CA ASP A 53 -1.97 -16.33 12.79
C ASP A 53 -1.01 -17.40 13.32
N ILE A 54 -0.96 -17.55 14.62
CA ILE A 54 -0.14 -18.59 15.27
C ILE A 54 -1.07 -19.53 16.00
N GLU A 55 -1.03 -20.82 15.60
CA GLU A 55 -1.77 -21.89 16.24
C GLU A 55 -0.80 -23.00 16.63
N ASN A 56 -0.87 -23.46 17.88
CA ASN A 56 0.01 -24.49 18.42
C ASN A 56 1.52 -24.23 18.18
N GLY A 57 1.94 -22.96 18.26
CA GLY A 57 3.33 -22.55 18.05
C GLY A 57 3.79 -22.51 16.58
N GLN A 58 2.88 -22.62 15.62
CA GLN A 58 3.17 -22.59 14.19
C GLN A 58 2.37 -21.50 13.48
N VAL A 59 2.95 -20.90 12.45
CA VAL A 59 2.26 -19.95 11.57
C VAL A 59 1.25 -20.71 10.71
N VAL A 60 -0.01 -20.26 10.68
CA VAL A 60 -1.09 -20.87 9.89
C VAL A 60 -0.90 -20.61 8.40
N GLN A 61 -0.48 -19.39 8.03
CA GLN A 61 -0.22 -18.96 6.65
C GLN A 61 1.20 -19.35 6.23
N GLN A 62 1.43 -20.63 5.94
CA GLN A 62 2.78 -21.16 5.71
C GLN A 62 3.29 -20.98 4.28
N ASN A 63 2.43 -20.70 3.29
CA ASN A 63 2.81 -20.64 1.90
C ASN A 63 1.90 -19.68 1.11
N PHE A 64 2.23 -19.41 -0.16
CA PHE A 64 1.53 -18.49 -1.06
C PHE A 64 0.06 -18.83 -1.32
N ASP A 65 -0.37 -20.05 -1.11
CA ASP A 65 -1.78 -20.46 -1.17
C ASP A 65 -2.62 -19.84 -0.04
N ARG A 66 -1.99 -19.54 1.09
CA ARG A 66 -2.63 -18.95 2.28
C ARG A 66 -2.17 -17.54 2.62
N ASN A 67 -1.08 -17.08 1.99
CA ASN A 67 -0.55 -15.74 2.15
C ASN A 67 -0.75 -14.96 0.84
N ARG A 68 -1.88 -14.26 0.74
CA ARG A 68 -2.24 -13.50 -0.47
C ARG A 68 -1.39 -12.25 -0.60
N VAL A 69 -0.86 -12.03 -1.80
CA VAL A 69 -0.18 -10.81 -2.23
C VAL A 69 -0.89 -10.21 -3.44
N VAL A 70 -0.64 -8.92 -3.72
CA VAL A 70 -1.11 -8.26 -4.94
C VAL A 70 -0.51 -8.97 -6.16
N LYS A 71 -1.38 -9.41 -7.07
CA LYS A 71 -0.98 -10.03 -8.34
C LYS A 71 -0.79 -8.94 -9.39
N MET A 72 -0.05 -9.26 -10.47
CA MET A 72 0.20 -8.32 -11.57
C MET A 72 -1.08 -7.74 -12.15
N VAL A 73 -2.14 -8.54 -12.29
CA VAL A 73 -3.45 -8.10 -12.82
C VAL A 73 -4.23 -7.21 -11.84
N GLU A 74 -3.84 -7.18 -10.58
CA GLU A 74 -4.44 -6.38 -9.50
C GLU A 74 -3.57 -5.16 -9.15
N ALA A 75 -2.37 -5.07 -9.76
CA ALA A 75 -1.43 -3.99 -9.47
C ALA A 75 -2.04 -2.63 -9.83
N THR A 76 -1.92 -1.70 -8.89
CA THR A 76 -2.38 -0.32 -9.06
C THR A 76 -1.39 0.51 -9.85
N ALA A 77 -1.85 1.55 -10.52
CA ALA A 77 -0.96 2.56 -11.10
C ALA A 77 -0.27 3.36 -9.98
N VAL A 78 1.05 3.45 -10.04
CA VAL A 78 1.84 4.26 -9.10
C VAL A 78 2.48 5.41 -9.85
N GLU A 79 2.27 6.61 -9.34
CA GLU A 79 2.82 7.84 -9.88
C GLU A 79 3.79 8.45 -8.88
N THR A 80 5.05 8.64 -9.27
CA THR A 80 6.10 9.16 -8.41
C THR A 80 6.51 10.56 -8.82
N HIS A 81 6.42 11.51 -7.90
CA HIS A 81 6.89 12.88 -8.04
C HIS A 81 8.10 13.12 -7.16
N PHE A 82 9.13 13.71 -7.72
CA PHE A 82 10.35 14.07 -7.02
C PHE A 82 10.26 15.50 -6.50
N SER A 83 10.45 15.67 -5.19
CA SER A 83 10.53 16.97 -4.52
C SER A 83 11.87 17.06 -3.76
N LEU A 84 12.96 16.99 -4.51
CA LEU A 84 14.30 16.82 -3.96
C LEU A 84 14.80 18.10 -3.28
N SER A 85 15.20 18.01 -2.01
CA SER A 85 15.79 19.10 -1.24
C SER A 85 17.25 19.37 -1.62
N GLY A 86 17.94 18.39 -2.23
CA GLY A 86 19.36 18.48 -2.55
C GLY A 86 20.26 18.50 -1.30
N GLY A 87 21.43 19.13 -1.44
CA GLY A 87 22.39 19.26 -0.35
C GLY A 87 23.38 18.12 -0.25
N GLU A 88 24.07 18.01 0.89
CA GLU A 88 25.12 17.01 1.12
C GLU A 88 24.58 15.66 1.62
N HIS A 89 23.35 15.65 2.15
CA HIS A 89 22.72 14.44 2.68
C HIS A 89 21.93 13.68 1.63
N TRP A 90 22.13 12.35 1.61
CA TRP A 90 21.44 11.43 0.73
C TRP A 90 20.51 10.56 1.57
N GLY A 91 19.22 10.57 1.26
CA GLY A 91 18.24 9.72 1.91
C GLY A 91 18.28 8.30 1.35
N GLY A 92 17.94 7.32 2.20
CA GLY A 92 17.72 5.95 1.76
C GLY A 92 16.42 5.83 0.96
N ILE A 93 16.41 4.96 -0.03
CA ILE A 93 15.26 4.75 -0.93
C ILE A 93 14.79 3.28 -0.99
N GLY A 94 15.13 2.47 0.02
CA GLY A 94 14.74 1.08 0.05
C GLY A 94 13.22 0.89 -0.04
N GLU A 95 12.48 1.24 1.02
CA GLU A 95 11.03 1.06 1.11
C GLU A 95 10.28 2.24 1.75
N PRO A 96 10.61 3.52 1.46
CA PRO A 96 10.00 4.65 2.16
C PRO A 96 8.52 4.84 1.85
N ALA A 97 8.01 4.34 0.74
CA ALA A 97 6.60 4.44 0.36
C ALA A 97 5.71 3.35 1.00
N LEU A 98 6.29 2.33 1.65
CA LEU A 98 5.53 1.24 2.27
C LEU A 98 4.68 1.74 3.47
N PRO A 99 5.25 2.41 4.50
CA PRO A 99 4.49 2.82 5.67
C PRO A 99 3.30 3.73 5.37
N PRO A 100 3.40 4.76 4.49
CA PRO A 100 2.29 5.67 4.20
C PRO A 100 1.20 5.08 3.30
N THR A 101 1.41 3.92 2.67
CA THR A 101 0.44 3.31 1.74
C THR A 101 -0.84 2.90 2.47
N ALA A 102 -0.75 2.14 3.56
CA ALA A 102 -1.93 1.70 4.30
C ALA A 102 -2.79 2.87 4.80
N PRO A 103 -2.25 3.90 5.49
CA PRO A 103 -3.06 5.03 5.95
C PRO A 103 -3.66 5.85 4.79
N ALA A 104 -2.99 5.96 3.63
CA ALA A 104 -3.56 6.63 2.47
C ALA A 104 -4.81 5.89 1.96
N VAL A 105 -4.74 4.56 1.84
CA VAL A 105 -5.86 3.72 1.39
C VAL A 105 -7.02 3.75 2.37
N VAL A 106 -6.78 3.54 3.67
CA VAL A 106 -7.88 3.52 4.65
C VAL A 106 -8.56 4.89 4.82
N ASN A 107 -7.83 5.99 4.62
CA ASN A 107 -8.41 7.33 4.60
C ASN A 107 -9.29 7.55 3.36
N ALA A 108 -8.88 7.03 2.19
CA ALA A 108 -9.68 7.09 0.98
C ALA A 108 -10.99 6.27 1.13
N ILE A 109 -10.91 5.06 1.69
CA ILE A 109 -12.07 4.22 2.02
C ILE A 109 -13.02 4.94 2.97
N TYR A 110 -12.48 5.57 4.02
CA TYR A 110 -13.30 6.34 4.96
C TYR A 110 -14.06 7.46 4.28
N LYS A 111 -13.46 8.16 3.35
CA LYS A 111 -14.10 9.26 2.61
C LYS A 111 -15.32 8.78 1.82
N ILE A 112 -15.31 7.56 1.33
CA ILE A 112 -16.41 6.96 0.55
C ILE A 112 -17.48 6.38 1.47
N THR A 113 -17.06 5.56 2.45
CA THR A 113 -17.97 4.70 3.23
C THR A 113 -18.36 5.28 4.59
N GLY A 114 -17.64 6.30 5.08
CA GLY A 114 -17.76 6.82 6.45
C GLY A 114 -17.23 5.85 7.52
N ARG A 115 -16.75 4.66 7.15
CA ARG A 115 -16.25 3.63 8.08
C ARG A 115 -14.76 3.79 8.34
N ARG A 116 -14.39 3.97 9.60
CA ARG A 116 -13.01 4.16 10.02
C ARG A 116 -12.33 2.81 10.31
N ILE A 117 -11.38 2.42 9.48
CA ILE A 117 -10.55 1.23 9.69
C ILE A 117 -9.42 1.59 10.66
N ARG A 118 -9.28 0.84 11.75
CA ARG A 118 -8.23 1.01 12.78
C ARG A 118 -7.38 -0.23 13.00
N ALA A 119 -7.70 -1.32 12.35
CA ALA A 119 -6.95 -2.56 12.36
C ALA A 119 -6.80 -3.09 10.93
N LEU A 120 -5.72 -3.75 10.63
CA LEU A 120 -5.47 -4.43 9.36
C LEU A 120 -5.58 -5.96 9.55
N PRO A 121 -5.82 -6.69 8.49
CA PRO A 121 -5.98 -6.26 7.09
C PRO A 121 -7.39 -5.73 6.77
N ILE A 122 -7.46 -4.93 5.71
CA ILE A 122 -8.71 -4.30 5.24
C ILE A 122 -9.77 -5.35 4.91
N ALA A 123 -9.39 -6.49 4.34
CA ALA A 123 -10.29 -7.58 3.96
C ALA A 123 -11.11 -8.18 5.13
N GLN A 124 -10.77 -7.88 6.38
CA GLN A 124 -11.52 -8.35 7.56
C GLN A 124 -12.68 -7.41 7.96
N HIS A 125 -12.80 -6.27 7.29
CA HIS A 125 -13.84 -5.29 7.61
C HIS A 125 -15.03 -5.40 6.66
N ASP A 126 -16.24 -5.30 7.22
CA ASP A 126 -17.44 -5.13 6.42
C ASP A 126 -17.52 -3.69 5.92
N LEU A 127 -17.29 -3.49 4.63
CA LEU A 127 -17.30 -2.19 3.97
C LEU A 127 -18.53 -1.96 3.09
N ARG A 128 -19.52 -2.85 3.17
CA ARG A 128 -20.81 -2.67 2.45
C ARG A 128 -21.47 -1.37 2.86
N TRP A 129 -22.03 -0.67 1.92
CA TRP A 129 -22.73 0.61 2.13
C TRP A 129 -23.99 0.68 1.26
N SER A 130 -24.97 1.47 1.69
CA SER A 130 -26.27 1.69 1.02
C SER A 130 -26.36 3.12 0.50
#